data_20e5ad5bcc55224094e2e6d9e79ab513
#
_entry.id   20e5ad5bcc55224094e2e6d9e79ab513
#
_cell.length_a   1.000
_cell.length_b   1.000
_cell.length_c   1.000
_cell.angle_alpha   90.00
_cell.angle_beta   90.00
_cell.angle_gamma   90.00
#
_symmetry.space_group_name_H-M   'P 1'
#
loop_
_entity.id
_entity.type
_entity.pdbx_description
1 polymer ?
#
loop_
_entity_poly.entity_id
_entity_poly.type
_entity_poly.pdbx_seq_one_letter_code
_entity_poly.pdbx_strand_id
1 'polypeptide(L)'
;VERRTASGLAAVEAQADGTFVLRVDGSPQSQVDLADPGHLSFEYMRRIGDVVDAVAPRRQPVAVVHVGGAALSLPRYVAVTRPRSRQIVLEPDEDLTEFVREALPLPKRSGIKVRPVSGRAGITELYDDSMDLVILDAFEHEAVPANLVTAEFFAECARVLRPTGVLIANLIDGKAGLPFIRRTAATVADSIGAGVVLAERKILRGKGFGNVIMVASRQPVPDLVDAGRRAQPPYDVMPLQELAGKAAPLTDAEGYLTPRAPASVFRS
;
A
#
# COMPACT_ATOMS: atom_id res chain seq x y z
N VAL A 1 13.02 -14.89 15.51
CA VAL A 1 12.30 -14.49 16.74
C VAL A 1 10.81 -14.45 16.48
N GLU A 2 10.00 -14.81 17.49
CA GLU A 2 8.54 -14.91 17.33
C GLU A 2 7.83 -14.23 18.51
N ARG A 3 6.62 -13.73 18.26
CA ARG A 3 5.72 -13.15 19.27
C ARG A 3 4.26 -13.34 18.82
N ARG A 4 3.38 -13.67 19.76
CA ARG A 4 1.94 -13.63 19.51
C ARG A 4 1.45 -12.18 19.64
N THR A 5 0.71 -11.75 18.64
CA THR A 5 0.15 -10.39 18.50
C THR A 5 -1.35 -10.48 18.25
N ALA A 6 -2.03 -9.36 18.17
CA ALA A 6 -3.46 -9.33 17.82
C ALA A 6 -3.71 -9.88 16.41
N SER A 7 -2.78 -9.69 15.49
CA SER A 7 -2.88 -10.18 14.09
C SER A 7 -2.55 -11.66 13.92
N GLY A 8 -1.97 -12.34 14.93
CA GLY A 8 -1.57 -13.74 14.87
C GLY A 8 -0.18 -14.01 15.44
N LEU A 9 0.43 -15.14 15.08
CA LEU A 9 1.82 -15.45 15.44
C LEU A 9 2.76 -14.72 14.47
N ALA A 10 3.36 -13.63 14.94
CA ALA A 10 4.36 -12.87 14.20
C ALA A 10 5.76 -13.51 14.35
N ALA A 11 6.47 -13.66 13.23
CA ALA A 11 7.85 -14.17 13.19
C ALA A 11 8.72 -13.26 12.33
N VAL A 12 9.93 -12.92 12.80
CA VAL A 12 10.96 -12.25 11.99
C VAL A 12 12.08 -13.26 11.73
N GLU A 13 12.32 -13.55 10.45
CA GLU A 13 13.25 -14.55 9.94
C GLU A 13 14.34 -13.87 9.12
N ALA A 14 15.61 -14.13 9.46
CA ALA A 14 16.74 -13.72 8.64
C ALA A 14 16.84 -14.59 7.38
N GLN A 15 17.08 -13.94 6.24
CA GLN A 15 17.26 -14.60 4.96
C GLN A 15 18.76 -14.72 4.60
N ALA A 16 19.09 -15.62 3.67
CA ALA A 16 20.46 -15.85 3.23
C ALA A 16 21.11 -14.62 2.56
N ASP A 17 20.29 -13.72 2.00
CA ASP A 17 20.74 -12.46 1.38
C ASP A 17 20.95 -11.31 2.39
N GLY A 18 20.78 -11.57 3.70
CA GLY A 18 20.94 -10.59 4.76
C GLY A 18 19.68 -9.75 5.05
N THR A 19 18.61 -9.99 4.32
CA THR A 19 17.32 -9.34 4.59
C THR A 19 16.53 -10.07 5.68
N PHE A 20 15.42 -9.48 6.13
CA PHE A 20 14.54 -10.05 7.14
C PHE A 20 13.11 -10.08 6.63
N VAL A 21 12.43 -11.22 6.77
CA VAL A 21 11.01 -11.37 6.43
C VAL A 21 10.18 -11.38 7.70
N LEU A 22 9.17 -10.51 7.77
CA LEU A 22 8.10 -10.59 8.74
C LEU A 22 7.01 -11.52 8.19
N ARG A 23 6.66 -12.54 8.98
CA ARG A 23 5.50 -13.40 8.72
C ARG A 23 4.47 -13.23 9.83
N VAL A 24 3.19 -13.39 9.47
CA VAL A 24 2.09 -13.54 10.43
C VAL A 24 1.34 -14.81 10.06
N ASP A 25 1.18 -15.72 11.01
CA ASP A 25 0.63 -17.07 10.81
C ASP A 25 1.24 -17.79 9.59
N GLY A 26 2.56 -17.63 9.41
CA GLY A 26 3.33 -18.21 8.32
C GLY A 26 3.27 -17.44 6.99
N SER A 27 2.33 -16.51 6.81
CA SER A 27 2.19 -15.70 5.57
C SER A 27 3.17 -14.52 5.59
N PRO A 28 3.99 -14.31 4.55
CA PRO A 28 4.91 -13.17 4.48
C PRO A 28 4.16 -11.86 4.34
N GLN A 29 4.44 -10.92 5.23
CA GLN A 29 3.82 -9.59 5.25
C GLN A 29 4.74 -8.49 4.71
N SER A 30 6.02 -8.60 5.00
CA SER A 30 7.02 -7.59 4.64
C SER A 30 8.41 -8.22 4.57
N GLN A 31 9.28 -7.61 3.77
CA GLN A 31 10.72 -7.90 3.78
C GLN A 31 11.50 -6.60 3.94
N VAL A 32 12.49 -6.60 4.81
CA VAL A 32 13.29 -5.43 5.18
C VAL A 32 14.77 -5.74 5.00
N ASP A 33 15.47 -4.85 4.30
CA ASP A 33 16.92 -4.77 4.31
C ASP A 33 17.34 -3.67 5.29
N LEU A 34 17.99 -4.04 6.39
CA LEU A 34 18.48 -3.06 7.38
C LEU A 34 19.76 -2.36 6.92
N ALA A 35 20.55 -2.98 6.02
CA ALA A 35 21.76 -2.38 5.45
C ALA A 35 21.41 -1.38 4.33
N ASP A 36 20.38 -1.68 3.53
CA ASP A 36 19.84 -0.78 2.50
C ASP A 36 18.31 -0.66 2.61
N PRO A 37 17.77 0.17 3.50
CA PRO A 37 16.33 0.38 3.61
C PRO A 37 15.68 1.01 2.36
N GLY A 38 16.47 1.42 1.39
CA GLY A 38 16.02 1.83 0.05
C GLY A 38 15.72 0.67 -0.88
N HIS A 39 16.14 -0.55 -0.53
CA HIS A 39 15.84 -1.75 -1.28
C HIS A 39 14.43 -2.26 -0.93
N LEU A 40 13.57 -2.43 -1.94
CA LEU A 40 12.23 -2.99 -1.80
C LEU A 40 12.20 -4.38 -2.45
N SER A 41 12.14 -5.44 -1.65
CA SER A 41 12.24 -6.83 -2.15
C SER A 41 10.97 -7.27 -2.86
N PHE A 42 9.79 -6.96 -2.32
CA PHE A 42 8.52 -7.38 -2.92
C PHE A 42 8.19 -6.55 -4.17
N GLU A 43 7.73 -7.24 -5.20
CA GLU A 43 7.43 -6.63 -6.51
C GLU A 43 6.41 -5.50 -6.43
N TYR A 44 5.34 -5.68 -5.66
CA TYR A 44 4.33 -4.66 -5.50
C TYR A 44 4.86 -3.43 -4.75
N MET A 45 5.75 -3.62 -3.78
CA MET A 45 6.41 -2.52 -3.07
C MET A 45 7.33 -1.73 -4.00
N ARG A 46 8.04 -2.41 -4.93
CA ARG A 46 8.83 -1.71 -5.96
C ARG A 46 7.95 -0.85 -6.86
N ARG A 47 6.76 -1.37 -7.28
CA ARG A 47 5.79 -0.57 -8.05
C ARG A 47 5.31 0.66 -7.28
N ILE A 48 5.04 0.52 -5.97
CA ILE A 48 4.74 1.67 -5.10
C ILE A 48 5.95 2.63 -5.04
N GLY A 49 7.17 2.10 -4.92
CA GLY A 49 8.41 2.88 -4.96
C GLY A 49 8.57 3.68 -6.25
N ASP A 50 8.30 3.08 -7.41
CA ASP A 50 8.32 3.75 -8.72
C ASP A 50 7.34 4.94 -8.75
N VAL A 51 6.12 4.75 -8.20
CA VAL A 51 5.14 5.84 -8.09
C VAL A 51 5.65 6.94 -7.17
N VAL A 52 6.12 6.58 -5.98
CA VAL A 52 6.68 7.55 -5.01
C VAL A 52 7.84 8.32 -5.63
N ASP A 53 8.72 7.67 -6.41
CA ASP A 53 9.85 8.32 -7.08
C ASP A 53 9.40 9.26 -8.21
N ALA A 54 8.28 8.95 -8.86
CA ALA A 54 7.74 9.78 -9.94
C ALA A 54 7.00 11.03 -9.43
N VAL A 55 6.31 10.94 -8.27
CA VAL A 55 5.48 12.04 -7.75
C VAL A 55 6.20 12.91 -6.72
N ALA A 56 7.24 12.39 -6.10
CA ALA A 56 7.99 13.10 -5.06
C ALA A 56 9.50 12.96 -5.31
N PRO A 57 10.18 14.03 -5.69
CA PRO A 57 11.63 13.98 -5.96
C PRO A 57 12.43 13.47 -4.77
N ARG A 58 13.45 12.66 -5.03
CA ARG A 58 14.37 12.17 -3.98
C ARG A 58 15.01 13.34 -3.25
N ARG A 59 15.29 13.17 -1.95
CA ARG A 59 15.85 14.15 -1.02
C ARG A 59 14.93 15.33 -0.68
N GLN A 60 13.74 15.44 -1.28
CA GLN A 60 12.74 16.44 -0.87
C GLN A 60 11.82 15.81 0.18
N PRO A 61 11.67 16.41 1.38
CA PRO A 61 10.78 15.90 2.40
C PRO A 61 9.33 15.90 1.93
N VAL A 62 8.57 14.86 2.32
CA VAL A 62 7.15 14.72 2.03
C VAL A 62 6.36 14.41 3.32
N ALA A 63 5.09 14.74 3.33
CA ALA A 63 4.16 14.32 4.36
C ALA A 63 3.38 13.10 3.86
N VAL A 64 3.52 11.96 4.54
CA VAL A 64 2.92 10.69 4.11
C VAL A 64 2.10 10.09 5.23
N VAL A 65 0.91 9.59 4.91
CA VAL A 65 0.20 8.65 5.76
C VAL A 65 0.22 7.26 5.11
N HIS A 66 0.65 6.28 5.87
CA HIS A 66 0.62 4.86 5.51
C HIS A 66 -0.54 4.21 6.27
N VAL A 67 -1.44 3.57 5.55
CA VAL A 67 -2.52 2.75 6.10
C VAL A 67 -2.07 1.30 6.02
N GLY A 68 -1.73 0.73 7.17
CA GLY A 68 -0.98 -0.50 7.30
C GLY A 68 0.51 -0.27 7.56
N GLY A 69 1.10 -1.04 8.45
CA GLY A 69 2.48 -0.88 8.92
C GLY A 69 3.37 -2.08 8.63
N ALA A 70 2.91 -3.26 9.03
CA ALA A 70 3.71 -4.50 9.01
C ALA A 70 5.16 -4.25 9.52
N ALA A 71 6.21 -4.61 8.75
CA ALA A 71 7.60 -4.34 9.12
C ALA A 71 8.12 -2.93 8.72
N LEU A 72 7.23 -2.03 8.33
CA LEU A 72 7.54 -0.64 7.97
C LEU A 72 8.47 -0.49 6.75
N SER A 73 8.41 -1.42 5.77
CA SER A 73 9.29 -1.40 4.59
C SER A 73 9.11 -0.12 3.77
N LEU A 74 7.88 0.26 3.41
CA LEU A 74 7.59 1.50 2.68
C LEU A 74 7.93 2.77 3.50
N PRO A 75 7.58 2.87 4.80
CA PRO A 75 8.06 3.96 5.64
C PRO A 75 9.59 4.09 5.69
N ARG A 76 10.34 2.98 5.77
CA ARG A 76 11.82 2.98 5.75
C ARG A 76 12.35 3.49 4.42
N TYR A 77 11.76 3.02 3.30
CA TYR A 77 12.10 3.50 1.95
C TYR A 77 11.94 5.01 1.83
N VAL A 78 10.79 5.55 2.28
CA VAL A 78 10.57 7.01 2.26
C VAL A 78 11.56 7.74 3.16
N ALA A 79 11.85 7.22 4.36
CA ALA A 79 12.78 7.87 5.29
C ALA A 79 14.20 8.00 4.73
N VAL A 80 14.70 6.98 4.02
CA VAL A 80 16.06 6.99 3.46
C VAL A 80 16.15 7.77 2.14
N THR A 81 15.12 7.68 1.31
CA THR A 81 15.12 8.34 -0.01
C THR A 81 14.69 9.82 0.08
N ARG A 82 13.90 10.19 1.11
CA ARG A 82 13.36 11.53 1.37
C ARG A 82 13.58 11.92 2.85
N PRO A 83 14.82 12.17 3.25
CA PRO A 83 15.15 12.49 4.63
C PRO A 83 14.34 13.69 5.15
N ARG A 84 14.00 13.69 6.45
CA ARG A 84 13.17 14.69 7.13
C ARG A 84 11.69 14.66 6.72
N SER A 85 11.23 13.65 6.00
CA SER A 85 9.81 13.43 5.74
C SER A 85 9.04 13.22 7.05
N ARG A 86 7.82 13.72 7.09
CA ARG A 86 6.88 13.45 8.18
C ARG A 86 5.99 12.27 7.79
N GLN A 87 6.09 11.17 8.51
CA GLN A 87 5.36 9.96 8.21
C GLN A 87 4.49 9.54 9.39
N ILE A 88 3.22 9.29 9.11
CA ILE A 88 2.26 8.69 10.04
C ILE A 88 1.92 7.30 9.51
N VAL A 89 2.04 6.30 10.34
CA VAL A 89 1.63 4.92 10.03
C VAL A 89 0.43 4.59 10.91
N LEU A 90 -0.67 4.17 10.32
CA LEU A 90 -1.88 3.73 10.99
C LEU A 90 -1.85 2.21 11.03
N GLU A 91 -1.46 1.64 12.17
CA GLU A 91 -1.32 0.19 12.39
C GLU A 91 -2.03 -0.18 13.70
N PRO A 92 -3.16 -0.90 13.63
CA PRO A 92 -3.96 -1.19 14.83
C PRO A 92 -3.29 -2.15 15.80
N ASP A 93 -2.37 -3.02 15.33
CA ASP A 93 -1.70 -4.01 16.16
C ASP A 93 -0.45 -3.38 16.83
N GLU A 94 -0.65 -2.94 18.08
CA GLU A 94 0.42 -2.34 18.89
C GLU A 94 1.50 -3.36 19.25
N ASP A 95 1.11 -4.61 19.57
CA ASP A 95 2.05 -5.69 19.87
C ASP A 95 2.93 -6.03 18.66
N LEU A 96 2.36 -6.04 17.47
CA LEU A 96 3.12 -6.21 16.22
C LEU A 96 4.11 -5.06 16.03
N THR A 97 3.66 -3.82 16.25
CA THR A 97 4.52 -2.63 16.13
C THR A 97 5.69 -2.67 17.10
N GLU A 98 5.47 -3.05 18.36
CA GLU A 98 6.53 -3.21 19.36
C GLU A 98 7.51 -4.31 18.98
N PHE A 99 6.98 -5.49 18.61
CA PHE A 99 7.80 -6.62 18.17
C PHE A 99 8.69 -6.26 16.96
N VAL A 100 8.13 -5.58 15.96
CA VAL A 100 8.89 -5.13 14.78
C VAL A 100 9.96 -4.11 15.17
N ARG A 101 9.68 -3.17 16.07
CA ARG A 101 10.68 -2.18 16.53
C ARG A 101 11.83 -2.80 17.31
N GLU A 102 11.57 -3.86 18.05
CA GLU A 102 12.61 -4.60 18.76
C GLU A 102 13.47 -5.44 17.80
N ALA A 103 12.83 -6.21 16.92
CA ALA A 103 13.52 -7.11 16.00
C ALA A 103 14.21 -6.37 14.85
N LEU A 104 13.60 -5.29 14.35
CA LEU A 104 14.03 -4.50 13.20
C LEU A 104 14.06 -3.01 13.58
N PRO A 105 15.05 -2.53 14.33
CA PRO A 105 15.09 -1.17 14.86
C PRO A 105 14.99 -0.11 13.77
N LEU A 106 14.26 0.98 14.06
CA LEU A 106 14.23 2.16 13.20
C LEU A 106 15.45 3.05 13.47
N PRO A 107 16.02 3.69 12.43
CA PRO A 107 17.04 4.72 12.62
C PRO A 107 16.54 5.83 13.54
N LYS A 108 17.40 6.37 14.38
CA LYS A 108 17.10 7.56 15.17
C LYS A 108 16.68 8.71 14.24
N ARG A 109 15.58 9.42 14.59
CA ARG A 109 15.03 10.52 13.80
C ARG A 109 14.54 10.13 12.40
N SER A 110 14.03 8.90 12.24
CA SER A 110 13.47 8.40 10.97
C SER A 110 12.28 9.22 10.46
N GLY A 111 11.63 10.01 11.31
CA GLY A 111 10.40 10.74 10.96
C GLY A 111 9.14 9.87 10.93
N ILE A 112 9.26 8.57 11.27
CA ILE A 112 8.18 7.60 11.27
C ILE A 112 7.49 7.58 12.64
N LYS A 113 6.19 7.93 12.66
CA LYS A 113 5.34 7.85 13.84
C LYS A 113 4.23 6.83 13.60
N VAL A 114 4.25 5.71 14.32
CA VAL A 114 3.17 4.72 14.29
C VAL A 114 2.11 5.12 15.33
N ARG A 115 0.85 5.05 14.91
CA ARG A 115 -0.34 5.24 15.75
C ARG A 115 -1.08 3.91 15.84
N PRO A 116 -1.38 3.40 17.06
CA PRO A 116 -2.09 2.13 17.24
C PRO A 116 -3.60 2.32 17.01
N VAL A 117 -3.98 2.64 15.78
CA VAL A 117 -5.36 2.87 15.35
C VAL A 117 -5.60 2.25 13.99
N SER A 118 -6.84 1.85 13.71
CA SER A 118 -7.21 1.36 12.39
C SER A 118 -7.06 2.46 11.33
N GLY A 119 -6.81 2.06 10.08
CA GLY A 119 -6.71 3.01 8.96
C GLY A 119 -7.96 3.89 8.83
N ARG A 120 -9.15 3.29 9.01
CA ARG A 120 -10.43 4.00 8.95
C ARG A 120 -10.56 5.08 10.02
N ALA A 121 -10.25 4.78 11.27
CA ALA A 121 -10.33 5.74 12.35
C ALA A 121 -9.20 6.77 12.26
N GLY A 122 -7.96 6.32 12.01
CA GLY A 122 -6.81 7.22 12.01
C GLY A 122 -6.81 8.26 10.89
N ILE A 123 -7.41 7.95 9.72
CA ILE A 123 -7.47 8.91 8.61
C ILE A 123 -8.37 10.12 8.96
N THR A 124 -9.45 9.91 9.72
CA THR A 124 -10.37 10.98 10.12
C THR A 124 -9.78 11.96 11.13
N GLU A 125 -8.72 11.55 11.85
CA GLU A 125 -8.01 12.41 12.80
C GLU A 125 -6.96 13.32 12.15
N LEU A 126 -6.72 13.18 10.86
CA LEU A 126 -5.74 13.98 10.13
C LEU A 126 -6.40 15.28 9.63
N TYR A 127 -5.59 16.34 9.55
CA TYR A 127 -6.05 17.62 9.05
C TYR A 127 -6.25 17.59 7.52
N ASP A 128 -7.17 18.42 7.04
CA ASP A 128 -7.39 18.66 5.62
C ASP A 128 -6.09 19.15 4.96
N ASP A 129 -5.90 18.80 3.70
CA ASP A 129 -4.79 19.27 2.85
C ASP A 129 -3.39 19.15 3.53
N SER A 130 -3.18 18.11 4.35
CA SER A 130 -1.97 17.97 5.16
C SER A 130 -0.98 16.94 4.63
N MET A 131 -1.39 16.06 3.72
CA MET A 131 -0.60 14.94 3.20
C MET A 131 -0.27 15.13 1.72
N ASP A 132 0.99 14.84 1.37
CA ASP A 132 1.43 14.74 -0.02
C ASP A 132 1.10 13.37 -0.60
N LEU A 133 1.13 12.31 0.25
CA LEU A 133 0.85 10.93 -0.14
C LEU A 133 -0.05 10.25 0.90
N VAL A 134 -1.02 9.48 0.40
CA VAL A 134 -1.73 8.45 1.15
C VAL A 134 -1.36 7.11 0.52
N ILE A 135 -0.75 6.21 1.29
CA ILE A 135 -0.38 4.86 0.83
C ILE A 135 -1.23 3.86 1.61
N LEU A 136 -2.15 3.18 0.91
CA LEU A 136 -2.95 2.08 1.44
C LEU A 136 -2.25 0.76 1.10
N ASP A 137 -1.74 0.09 2.12
CA ASP A 137 -1.12 -1.24 2.04
C ASP A 137 -1.49 -2.03 3.30
N ALA A 138 -2.78 -2.27 3.49
CA ALA A 138 -3.35 -2.92 4.66
C ALA A 138 -4.07 -4.21 4.28
N PHE A 139 -3.69 -5.29 4.96
CA PHE A 139 -4.28 -6.61 4.78
C PHE A 139 -4.66 -7.21 6.13
N GLU A 140 -5.81 -7.84 6.17
CA GLU A 140 -6.29 -8.63 7.28
C GLU A 140 -6.73 -10.00 6.75
N HIS A 141 -6.14 -11.08 7.29
CA HIS A 141 -6.41 -12.45 6.80
C HIS A 141 -6.35 -12.56 5.26
N GLU A 142 -5.26 -12.01 4.67
CA GLU A 142 -4.99 -12.09 3.22
C GLU A 142 -6.01 -11.34 2.33
N ALA A 143 -6.80 -10.44 2.90
CA ALA A 143 -7.74 -9.58 2.19
C ALA A 143 -7.56 -8.11 2.60
N VAL A 144 -7.86 -7.19 1.71
CA VAL A 144 -7.95 -5.76 2.07
C VAL A 144 -9.20 -5.56 2.91
N PRO A 145 -9.14 -4.91 4.09
CA PRO A 145 -10.35 -4.63 4.87
C PRO A 145 -11.40 -3.86 4.06
N ALA A 146 -12.63 -4.36 4.04
CA ALA A 146 -13.69 -3.82 3.18
C ALA A 146 -13.96 -2.32 3.43
N ASN A 147 -13.86 -1.87 4.68
CA ASN A 147 -14.04 -0.47 5.06
C ASN A 147 -12.90 0.47 4.63
N LEU A 148 -11.85 -0.06 4.00
CA LEU A 148 -10.74 0.72 3.44
C LEU A 148 -10.81 0.85 1.90
N VAL A 149 -11.91 0.41 1.28
CA VAL A 149 -12.10 0.48 -0.18
C VAL A 149 -13.44 1.10 -0.58
N THR A 150 -14.11 1.75 0.34
CA THR A 150 -15.42 2.40 0.15
C THR A 150 -15.29 3.88 -0.22
N ALA A 151 -16.34 4.44 -0.79
CA ALA A 151 -16.42 5.86 -1.16
C ALA A 151 -16.16 6.76 0.05
N GLU A 152 -16.70 6.38 1.21
CA GLU A 152 -16.54 7.11 2.46
C GLU A 152 -15.08 7.13 2.94
N PHE A 153 -14.34 6.03 2.76
CA PHE A 153 -12.91 6.00 3.08
C PHE A 153 -12.09 6.83 2.10
N PHE A 154 -12.34 6.69 0.81
CA PHE A 154 -11.59 7.46 -0.19
C PHE A 154 -11.95 8.95 -0.17
N ALA A 155 -13.16 9.33 0.27
CA ALA A 155 -13.49 10.73 0.54
C ALA A 155 -12.62 11.32 1.66
N GLU A 156 -12.35 10.55 2.74
CA GLU A 156 -11.40 10.96 3.78
C GLU A 156 -9.96 11.01 3.26
N CYS A 157 -9.54 10.07 2.41
CA CYS A 157 -8.25 10.16 1.72
C CYS A 157 -8.15 11.44 0.88
N ALA A 158 -9.21 11.77 0.13
CA ALA A 158 -9.27 12.99 -0.67
C ALA A 158 -9.21 14.26 0.21
N ARG A 159 -9.87 14.27 1.36
CA ARG A 159 -9.87 15.39 2.31
C ARG A 159 -8.47 15.68 2.84
N VAL A 160 -7.74 14.65 3.26
CA VAL A 160 -6.40 14.83 3.85
C VAL A 160 -5.31 15.09 2.81
N LEU A 161 -5.51 14.69 1.56
CA LEU A 161 -4.58 14.93 0.47
C LEU A 161 -4.58 16.41 0.06
N ARG A 162 -3.40 16.99 -0.05
CA ARG A 162 -3.20 18.29 -0.68
C ARG A 162 -3.76 18.31 -2.11
N PRO A 163 -4.02 19.48 -2.71
CA PRO A 163 -4.51 19.58 -4.09
C PRO A 163 -3.64 18.84 -5.13
N THR A 164 -2.35 18.71 -4.88
CA THR A 164 -1.38 17.95 -5.70
C THR A 164 -1.05 16.58 -5.12
N GLY A 165 -1.70 16.20 -4.03
CA GLY A 165 -1.41 14.95 -3.33
C GLY A 165 -1.89 13.72 -4.11
N VAL A 166 -1.28 12.57 -3.81
CA VAL A 166 -1.50 11.31 -4.54
C VAL A 166 -1.91 10.20 -3.59
N LEU A 167 -2.99 9.50 -3.96
CA LEU A 167 -3.35 8.20 -3.40
C LEU A 167 -2.59 7.10 -4.13
N ILE A 168 -2.01 6.16 -3.37
CA ILE A 168 -1.43 4.91 -3.87
C ILE A 168 -2.07 3.78 -3.06
N ALA A 169 -2.78 2.86 -3.72
CA ALA A 169 -3.47 1.76 -3.03
C ALA A 169 -3.02 0.41 -3.58
N ASN A 170 -2.52 -0.46 -2.70
CA ASN A 170 -2.23 -1.85 -3.01
C ASN A 170 -3.46 -2.71 -2.75
N LEU A 171 -3.95 -3.34 -3.79
CA LEU A 171 -5.12 -4.21 -3.78
C LEU A 171 -4.78 -5.55 -4.38
N ILE A 172 -5.62 -6.56 -4.14
CA ILE A 172 -5.45 -7.88 -4.73
C ILE A 172 -6.76 -8.37 -5.36
N ASP A 173 -6.66 -9.02 -6.50
CA ASP A 173 -7.78 -9.73 -7.14
C ASP A 173 -7.22 -10.87 -8.01
N GLY A 174 -8.06 -11.80 -8.37
CA GLY A 174 -7.71 -12.91 -9.24
C GLY A 174 -8.93 -13.54 -9.89
N LYS A 175 -10.11 -12.92 -9.70
CA LYS A 175 -11.34 -13.37 -10.37
C LYS A 175 -11.36 -12.89 -11.81
N ALA A 176 -11.89 -13.74 -12.69
CA ALA A 176 -12.11 -13.36 -14.07
C ALA A 176 -12.92 -12.06 -14.16
N GLY A 177 -12.42 -11.10 -14.96
CA GLY A 177 -13.04 -9.78 -15.11
C GLY A 177 -12.74 -8.78 -14.00
N LEU A 178 -11.99 -9.17 -12.95
CA LEU A 178 -11.53 -8.31 -11.85
C LEU A 178 -12.67 -7.48 -11.21
N PRO A 179 -13.77 -8.09 -10.75
CA PRO A 179 -14.94 -7.34 -10.31
C PRO A 179 -14.66 -6.43 -9.12
N PHE A 180 -13.83 -6.87 -8.16
CA PHE A 180 -13.44 -6.07 -7.01
C PHE A 180 -12.60 -4.87 -7.43
N ILE A 181 -11.55 -5.11 -8.22
CA ILE A 181 -10.64 -4.06 -8.70
C ILE A 181 -11.40 -3.04 -9.55
N ARG A 182 -12.32 -3.46 -10.42
CA ARG A 182 -13.12 -2.54 -11.24
C ARG A 182 -14.03 -1.64 -10.40
N ARG A 183 -14.68 -2.21 -9.38
CA ARG A 183 -15.52 -1.43 -8.46
C ARG A 183 -14.69 -0.46 -7.62
N THR A 184 -13.54 -0.91 -7.10
CA THR A 184 -12.64 -0.03 -6.37
C THR A 184 -12.08 1.08 -7.27
N ALA A 185 -11.78 0.77 -8.55
CA ALA A 185 -11.36 1.77 -9.52
C ALA A 185 -12.45 2.84 -9.76
N ALA A 186 -13.73 2.43 -9.86
CA ALA A 186 -14.84 3.37 -9.94
C ALA A 186 -14.93 4.23 -8.68
N THR A 187 -14.82 3.61 -7.50
CA THR A 187 -14.85 4.31 -6.21
C THR A 187 -13.74 5.37 -6.10
N VAL A 188 -12.51 5.00 -6.46
CA VAL A 188 -11.35 5.92 -6.43
C VAL A 188 -11.51 7.05 -7.45
N ALA A 189 -11.99 6.73 -8.68
CA ALA A 189 -12.21 7.74 -9.71
C ALA A 189 -13.25 8.80 -9.28
N ASP A 190 -14.34 8.36 -8.62
CA ASP A 190 -15.40 9.25 -8.16
C ASP A 190 -14.95 10.08 -6.93
N SER A 191 -14.16 9.49 -6.02
CA SER A 191 -13.80 10.14 -4.75
C SER A 191 -12.56 11.02 -4.86
N ILE A 192 -11.56 10.62 -5.64
CA ILE A 192 -10.25 11.29 -5.75
C ILE A 192 -10.11 12.02 -7.09
N GLY A 193 -10.31 11.30 -8.20
CA GLY A 193 -10.14 11.82 -9.55
C GLY A 193 -9.49 10.84 -10.51
N ALA A 194 -8.82 11.38 -11.54
CA ALA A 194 -8.17 10.59 -12.57
C ALA A 194 -6.93 9.85 -12.03
N GLY A 195 -6.57 8.76 -12.70
CA GLY A 195 -5.41 7.97 -12.28
C GLY A 195 -5.08 6.82 -13.21
N VAL A 196 -4.18 5.97 -12.73
CA VAL A 196 -3.71 4.78 -13.44
C VAL A 196 -3.71 3.57 -12.53
N VAL A 197 -3.71 2.41 -13.15
CA VAL A 197 -3.57 1.11 -12.50
C VAL A 197 -2.30 0.44 -13.02
N LEU A 198 -1.51 -0.10 -12.11
CA LEU A 198 -0.25 -0.79 -12.39
C LEU A 198 -0.38 -2.25 -11.95
N ALA A 199 -0.24 -3.17 -12.87
CA ALA A 199 -0.20 -4.59 -12.56
C ALA A 199 0.48 -5.38 -13.68
N GLU A 200 0.88 -6.62 -13.37
CA GLU A 200 1.32 -7.52 -14.43
C GLU A 200 0.21 -7.74 -15.46
N ARG A 201 0.60 -7.81 -16.72
CA ARG A 201 -0.33 -8.02 -17.84
C ARG A 201 -1.27 -9.21 -17.64
N LYS A 202 -0.76 -10.31 -17.04
CA LYS A 202 -1.59 -11.50 -16.77
C LYS A 202 -2.73 -11.19 -15.80
N ILE A 203 -2.48 -10.34 -14.79
CA ILE A 203 -3.47 -9.94 -13.78
C ILE A 203 -4.53 -9.04 -14.42
N LEU A 204 -4.13 -7.99 -15.18
CA LEU A 204 -5.06 -7.11 -15.88
C LEU A 204 -5.97 -7.86 -16.87
N ARG A 205 -5.53 -9.01 -17.36
CA ARG A 205 -6.34 -9.90 -18.20
C ARG A 205 -7.21 -10.89 -17.41
N GLY A 206 -7.25 -10.80 -16.07
CA GLY A 206 -7.98 -11.72 -15.21
C GLY A 206 -7.39 -13.13 -15.19
N LYS A 207 -6.10 -13.28 -15.46
CA LYS A 207 -5.36 -14.54 -15.47
C LYS A 207 -4.45 -14.63 -14.25
N GLY A 208 -4.88 -15.34 -13.22
CA GLY A 208 -4.14 -15.51 -11.97
C GLY A 208 -4.48 -14.44 -10.93
N PHE A 209 -3.97 -14.63 -9.73
CA PHE A 209 -4.15 -13.76 -8.58
C PHE A 209 -2.89 -12.89 -8.38
N GLY A 210 -3.05 -11.64 -7.99
CA GLY A 210 -1.89 -10.78 -7.76
C GLY A 210 -2.24 -9.36 -7.34
N ASN A 211 -1.18 -8.59 -7.05
CA ASN A 211 -1.29 -7.21 -6.63
C ASN A 211 -1.61 -6.28 -7.80
N VAL A 212 -2.47 -5.32 -7.52
CA VAL A 212 -2.86 -4.22 -8.40
C VAL A 212 -2.65 -2.92 -7.64
N ILE A 213 -1.78 -2.07 -8.14
CA ILE A 213 -1.52 -0.76 -7.55
C ILE A 213 -2.38 0.27 -8.26
N MET A 214 -3.26 0.95 -7.52
CA MET A 214 -4.02 2.10 -8.02
C MET A 214 -3.34 3.39 -7.60
N VAL A 215 -3.24 4.31 -8.54
CA VAL A 215 -2.67 5.64 -8.32
C VAL A 215 -3.69 6.67 -8.78
N ALA A 216 -4.06 7.60 -7.92
CA ALA A 216 -5.04 8.62 -8.27
C ALA A 216 -4.71 9.97 -7.63
N SER A 217 -5.10 11.05 -8.30
CA SER A 217 -4.91 12.42 -7.85
C SER A 217 -5.96 13.34 -8.49
N ARG A 218 -6.17 14.51 -7.88
CA ARG A 218 -6.92 15.61 -8.50
C ARG A 218 -6.18 16.24 -9.68
N GLN A 219 -4.86 16.04 -9.74
CA GLN A 219 -3.99 16.49 -10.83
C GLN A 219 -3.56 15.30 -11.70
N PRO A 220 -3.11 15.53 -12.93
CA PRO A 220 -2.56 14.46 -13.75
C PRO A 220 -1.44 13.71 -13.02
N VAL A 221 -1.53 12.37 -12.98
CA VAL A 221 -0.45 11.54 -12.44
C VAL A 221 0.69 11.43 -13.46
N PRO A 222 1.95 11.24 -13.01
CA PRO A 222 3.09 11.06 -13.90
C PRO A 222 2.93 9.86 -14.83
N ASP A 223 3.57 9.91 -16.00
CA ASP A 223 3.67 8.75 -16.88
C ASP A 223 4.61 7.70 -16.27
N LEU A 224 4.07 6.51 -16.03
CA LEU A 224 4.76 5.37 -15.45
C LEU A 224 5.02 4.23 -16.46
N VAL A 225 4.69 4.43 -17.75
CA VAL A 225 4.83 3.39 -18.77
C VAL A 225 6.27 2.92 -18.92
N ASP A 226 7.21 3.86 -18.96
CA ASP A 226 8.63 3.50 -19.08
C ASP A 226 9.20 2.85 -17.81
N ALA A 227 8.73 3.25 -16.63
CA ALA A 227 9.06 2.56 -15.38
C ALA A 227 8.55 1.11 -15.42
N GLY A 228 7.30 0.90 -15.84
CA GLY A 228 6.71 -0.44 -15.96
C GLY A 228 7.44 -1.35 -16.94
N ARG A 229 7.93 -0.81 -18.06
CA ARG A 229 8.73 -1.59 -19.04
C ARG A 229 10.09 -2.03 -18.48
N ARG A 230 10.72 -1.20 -17.65
CA ARG A 230 12.04 -1.50 -17.05
C ARG A 230 11.97 -2.33 -15.78
N ALA A 231 10.80 -2.41 -15.15
CA ALA A 231 10.59 -3.17 -13.93
C ALA A 231 10.80 -4.68 -14.14
N GLN A 232 11.16 -5.38 -13.06
CA GLN A 232 11.30 -6.83 -13.06
C GLN A 232 10.52 -7.44 -11.89
N PRO A 233 9.44 -8.20 -12.19
CA PRO A 233 8.84 -8.38 -13.52
C PRO A 233 8.20 -7.09 -14.04
N PRO A 234 8.06 -6.94 -15.37
CA PRO A 234 7.45 -5.76 -15.95
C PRO A 234 5.95 -5.68 -15.60
N TYR A 235 5.43 -4.44 -15.55
CA TYR A 235 4.01 -4.19 -15.35
C TYR A 235 3.45 -3.29 -16.45
N ASP A 236 2.16 -3.47 -16.74
CA ASP A 236 1.41 -2.60 -17.62
C ASP A 236 0.79 -1.45 -16.81
N VAL A 237 0.60 -0.31 -17.48
CA VAL A 237 -0.09 0.86 -16.95
C VAL A 237 -1.37 1.06 -17.74
N MET A 238 -2.50 1.18 -17.05
CA MET A 238 -3.82 1.34 -17.67
C MET A 238 -4.55 2.52 -17.00
N PRO A 239 -5.29 3.36 -17.75
CA PRO A 239 -6.13 4.39 -17.14
C PRO A 239 -7.16 3.79 -16.17
N LEU A 240 -7.29 4.41 -14.99
CA LEU A 240 -8.19 3.97 -13.93
C LEU A 240 -9.65 3.86 -14.42
N GLN A 241 -10.12 4.86 -15.17
CA GLN A 241 -11.47 4.93 -15.71
C GLN A 241 -11.73 3.85 -16.77
N GLU A 242 -10.71 3.47 -17.55
CA GLU A 242 -10.82 2.38 -18.52
C GLU A 242 -11.07 1.05 -17.82
N LEU A 243 -10.32 0.79 -16.73
CA LEU A 243 -10.52 -0.42 -15.94
C LEU A 243 -11.87 -0.41 -15.21
N ALA A 244 -12.26 0.70 -14.62
CA ALA A 244 -13.55 0.86 -13.94
C ALA A 244 -14.73 0.54 -14.88
N GLY A 245 -14.69 1.08 -16.10
CA GLY A 245 -15.76 0.91 -17.08
C GLY A 245 -17.10 1.43 -16.54
N LYS A 246 -18.09 0.53 -16.43
CA LYS A 246 -19.45 0.81 -15.87
C LYS A 246 -19.65 0.23 -14.48
N ALA A 247 -18.59 -0.13 -13.76
CA ALA A 247 -18.72 -0.68 -12.42
C ALA A 247 -19.25 0.38 -11.45
N ALA A 248 -20.14 -0.02 -10.54
CA ALA A 248 -20.65 0.86 -9.49
C ALA A 248 -19.62 0.99 -8.38
N PRO A 249 -19.46 2.17 -7.75
CA PRO A 249 -18.62 2.36 -6.57
C PRO A 249 -19.00 1.45 -5.41
N LEU A 250 -18.05 1.19 -4.51
CA LEU A 250 -18.27 0.51 -3.24
C LEU A 250 -18.63 1.52 -2.16
N THR A 251 -19.60 1.18 -1.30
CA THR A 251 -20.01 2.00 -0.16
C THR A 251 -20.02 1.21 1.14
N ASP A 252 -19.94 1.89 2.28
CA ASP A 252 -20.01 1.26 3.60
C ASP A 252 -21.31 0.47 3.80
N ALA A 253 -22.43 0.98 3.24
CA ALA A 253 -23.73 0.37 3.38
C ALA A 253 -23.89 -0.99 2.69
N GLU A 254 -23.01 -1.31 1.73
CA GLU A 254 -23.14 -2.51 0.91
C GLU A 254 -22.62 -3.78 1.59
N GLY A 255 -21.69 -3.64 2.55
CA GLY A 255 -21.07 -4.81 3.22
C GLY A 255 -20.31 -5.73 2.28
N TYR A 256 -19.59 -5.17 1.30
CA TYR A 256 -18.87 -5.93 0.28
C TYR A 256 -17.80 -6.83 0.88
N LEU A 257 -17.70 -8.07 0.39
CA LEU A 257 -16.64 -9.00 0.79
C LEU A 257 -15.47 -8.90 -0.20
N THR A 258 -14.33 -8.40 0.29
CA THR A 258 -13.10 -8.31 -0.50
C THR A 258 -12.50 -9.70 -0.78
N PRO A 259 -11.85 -9.90 -1.94
CA PRO A 259 -11.25 -11.18 -2.27
C PRO A 259 -10.07 -11.49 -1.35
N ARG A 260 -9.92 -12.77 -0.98
CA ARG A 260 -8.77 -13.28 -0.26
C ARG A 260 -7.77 -13.91 -1.22
N ALA A 261 -6.49 -13.67 -0.98
CA ALA A 261 -5.44 -14.34 -1.73
C ALA A 261 -5.44 -15.85 -1.40
N PRO A 262 -5.37 -16.74 -2.39
CA PRO A 262 -5.18 -18.15 -2.12
C PRO A 262 -3.79 -18.40 -1.50
N ALA A 263 -3.70 -19.32 -0.55
CA ALA A 263 -2.45 -19.63 0.16
C ALA A 263 -1.25 -19.96 -0.78
N SER A 264 -1.54 -20.40 -2.02
CA SER A 264 -0.51 -20.66 -3.03
C SER A 264 0.24 -19.42 -3.51
N VAL A 265 -0.34 -18.22 -3.37
CA VAL A 265 0.31 -16.95 -3.77
C VAL A 265 1.47 -16.59 -2.84
N PHE A 266 1.43 -17.05 -1.59
CA PHE A 266 2.44 -16.74 -0.57
C PHE A 266 3.51 -17.85 -0.40
N ARG A 267 3.48 -18.89 -1.25
CA ARG A 267 4.39 -20.05 -1.17
C ARG A 267 5.54 -20.02 -2.20
N SER A 268 5.67 -18.92 -2.96
CA SER A 268 6.74 -18.77 -3.97
C SER A 268 7.94 -18.01 -3.41
#